data_d767f8fc92d68b6d3a550d229e75b459
#
_entry.id   d767f8fc92d68b6d3a550d229e75b459
#
_cell.length_a   1.000
_cell.length_b   1.000
_cell.length_c   1.000
_cell.angle_alpha   90.00
_cell.angle_beta   90.00
_cell.angle_gamma   90.00
#
_symmetry.space_group_name_H-M   'P 1'
#
loop_
_entity.id
_entity.type
_entity.pdbx_description
1 polymer ?
#
loop_
_entity_poly.entity_id
_entity_poly.type
_entity_poly.pdbx_seq_one_letter_code
_entity_poly.pdbx_strand_id
1 'polypeptide(L)'
;MCDRTLYAVEVGLMNVNDIKIVEGSIDDLENVYQRFTADFANDELKGYEHLKQLMSKKRYKLLLAKDPIIHEVVGYAFIYEFDRLQGIWLDYMAIDNQFRGTGYGALLFKKLTKWRQNGFSGIFIEVEIPEEKEGFTRENQLRRIRFYERLGAKRLPIPYQLPTNDSGLPMYLYFWPSPDVELLPKELIQEAISEVFAYIHSDIKHKDDVLMGFYTLNV
;
A
#
# COMPACT_ATOMS: atom_id res chain seq x y z
N MET A 1 -35.52 -21.60 25.09
CA MET A 1 -34.55 -22.03 24.05
C MET A 1 -34.68 -21.00 22.92
N CYS A 2 -33.84 -20.01 22.91
CA CYS A 2 -33.87 -18.96 21.92
C CYS A 2 -32.88 -19.34 20.82
N ASP A 3 -33.41 -19.41 19.62
CA ASP A 3 -32.74 -19.98 18.43
C ASP A 3 -31.57 -19.08 18.01
N ARG A 4 -30.33 -19.54 18.29
CA ARG A 4 -29.07 -18.92 17.86
C ARG A 4 -28.71 -19.16 16.40
N THR A 5 -29.54 -19.90 15.67
CA THR A 5 -29.23 -20.36 14.30
C THR A 5 -29.64 -19.34 13.24
N LEU A 6 -30.51 -18.40 13.56
CA LEU A 6 -31.00 -17.40 12.60
C LEU A 6 -30.07 -16.18 12.42
N TYR A 7 -29.24 -15.87 13.41
CA TYR A 7 -28.32 -14.74 13.32
C TYR A 7 -27.05 -14.99 12.48
N ALA A 8 -26.69 -16.26 12.27
CA ALA A 8 -25.49 -16.61 11.50
C ALA A 8 -25.69 -16.61 9.97
N VAL A 9 -26.91 -16.60 9.50
CA VAL A 9 -27.25 -16.68 8.06
C VAL A 9 -27.37 -15.30 7.42
N GLU A 10 -27.74 -14.26 8.17
CA GLU A 10 -27.85 -12.91 7.63
C GLU A 10 -26.52 -12.14 7.49
N VAL A 11 -25.49 -12.54 8.23
CA VAL A 11 -24.12 -11.92 8.10
C VAL A 11 -23.37 -12.40 6.86
N GLY A 12 -23.82 -13.47 6.21
CA GLY A 12 -23.16 -14.09 5.03
C GLY A 12 -23.44 -13.43 3.68
N LEU A 13 -24.31 -12.43 3.61
CA LEU A 13 -24.71 -11.74 2.37
C LEU A 13 -24.58 -10.22 2.47
N MET A 14 -23.59 -9.70 3.20
CA MET A 14 -23.22 -8.31 3.03
C MET A 14 -22.65 -8.17 1.61
N ASN A 15 -23.43 -7.51 0.77
CA ASN A 15 -23.02 -7.06 -0.55
C ASN A 15 -21.86 -6.06 -0.36
N VAL A 16 -20.62 -6.55 -0.28
CA VAL A 16 -19.36 -5.80 -0.10
C VAL A 16 -19.09 -4.89 -1.34
N ASN A 17 -20.14 -4.45 -2.02
CA ASN A 17 -20.03 -3.91 -3.38
C ASN A 17 -19.78 -2.41 -3.46
N ASP A 18 -19.76 -1.65 -2.38
CA ASP A 18 -19.60 -0.21 -2.54
C ASP A 18 -18.96 0.50 -1.34
N ILE A 19 -17.66 0.42 -1.23
CA ILE A 19 -16.92 1.35 -0.35
C ILE A 19 -16.72 2.70 -1.06
N LYS A 20 -16.82 3.78 -0.31
CA LYS A 20 -16.41 5.12 -0.73
C LYS A 20 -15.00 5.39 -0.27
N ILE A 21 -14.17 5.91 -1.18
CA ILE A 21 -12.86 6.43 -0.83
C ILE A 21 -12.98 7.93 -0.56
N VAL A 22 -12.47 8.33 0.60
CA VAL A 22 -12.45 9.73 1.05
C VAL A 22 -11.01 10.10 1.37
N GLU A 23 -10.55 11.25 0.90
CA GLU A 23 -9.26 11.79 1.32
C GLU A 23 -9.34 12.20 2.79
N GLY A 24 -8.42 11.65 3.60
CA GLY A 24 -8.35 11.89 5.04
C GLY A 24 -7.63 13.20 5.37
N SER A 25 -8.04 13.82 6.45
CA SER A 25 -7.43 15.00 7.05
C SER A 25 -6.28 14.63 8.01
N ILE A 26 -5.63 15.64 8.57
CA ILE A 26 -4.65 15.46 9.67
C ILE A 26 -5.34 14.91 10.93
N ASP A 27 -6.58 15.29 11.19
CA ASP A 27 -7.34 14.74 12.32
C ASP A 27 -7.65 13.25 12.12
N ASP A 28 -7.91 12.85 10.86
CA ASP A 28 -8.08 11.44 10.51
C ASP A 28 -6.76 10.66 10.67
N LEU A 29 -5.59 11.28 10.40
CA LEU A 29 -4.29 10.67 10.62
C LEU A 29 -4.10 10.28 12.10
N GLU A 30 -4.47 11.13 13.03
CA GLU A 30 -4.37 10.83 14.46
C GLU A 30 -5.14 9.56 14.83
N ASN A 31 -6.35 9.41 14.31
CA ASN A 31 -7.18 8.22 14.51
C ASN A 31 -6.63 6.96 13.82
N VAL A 32 -6.07 7.11 12.62
CA VAL A 32 -5.49 6.00 11.85
C VAL A 32 -4.16 5.55 12.44
N TYR A 33 -3.34 6.46 12.97
CA TYR A 33 -1.97 6.19 13.38
C TYR A 33 -1.85 5.11 14.47
N GLN A 34 -2.79 5.04 15.40
CA GLN A 34 -2.81 3.98 16.42
C GLN A 34 -2.95 2.59 15.80
N ARG A 35 -3.79 2.45 14.77
CA ARG A 35 -3.95 1.19 14.02
C ARG A 35 -2.75 0.93 13.12
N PHE A 36 -2.25 1.96 12.46
CA PHE A 36 -1.09 1.91 11.59
C PHE A 36 0.13 1.29 12.28
N THR A 37 0.45 1.68 13.51
CA THR A 37 1.55 1.10 14.29
C THR A 37 1.34 -0.38 14.68
N ALA A 38 0.10 -0.86 14.64
CA ALA A 38 -0.23 -2.26 14.90
C ALA A 38 -0.31 -3.11 13.61
N ASP A 39 -0.50 -2.47 12.44
CA ASP A 39 -0.68 -3.14 11.16
C ASP A 39 0.63 -3.46 10.43
N PHE A 40 1.72 -2.74 10.73
CA PHE A 40 3.01 -2.83 10.03
C PHE A 40 4.17 -3.08 11.01
N ALA A 41 5.27 -3.65 10.50
CA ALA A 41 6.48 -3.90 11.27
C ALA A 41 7.20 -2.59 11.62
N ASN A 42 7.89 -2.56 12.77
CA ASN A 42 8.52 -1.33 13.29
C ASN A 42 9.58 -0.74 12.35
N ASP A 43 10.29 -1.55 11.62
CA ASP A 43 11.33 -1.16 10.66
C ASP A 43 10.77 -0.60 9.34
N GLU A 44 9.48 -0.80 9.08
CA GLU A 44 8.77 -0.24 7.93
C GLU A 44 7.99 1.04 8.29
N LEU A 45 7.82 1.35 9.59
CA LEU A 45 6.94 2.42 10.05
C LEU A 45 7.54 3.82 9.84
N LYS A 46 6.75 4.71 9.26
CA LYS A 46 7.03 6.15 9.30
C LYS A 46 6.50 6.78 10.59
N GLY A 47 7.29 7.69 11.16
CA GLY A 47 6.89 8.45 12.33
C GLY A 47 5.70 9.37 12.04
N TYR A 48 4.89 9.63 13.08
CA TYR A 48 3.68 10.47 12.98
C TYR A 48 3.97 11.86 12.36
N GLU A 49 4.99 12.55 12.85
CA GLU A 49 5.34 13.89 12.37
C GLU A 49 5.81 13.86 10.91
N HIS A 50 6.48 12.80 10.48
CA HIS A 50 6.88 12.64 9.09
C HIS A 50 5.66 12.42 8.19
N LEU A 51 4.72 11.53 8.57
CA LEU A 51 3.46 11.35 7.83
C LEU A 51 2.67 12.65 7.73
N LYS A 52 2.58 13.42 8.82
CA LYS A 52 1.92 14.71 8.85
C LYS A 52 2.58 15.71 7.90
N GLN A 53 3.92 15.76 7.86
CA GLN A 53 4.66 16.58 6.89
C GLN A 53 4.43 16.11 5.45
N LEU A 54 4.40 14.82 5.18
CA LEU A 54 4.09 14.28 3.86
C LEU A 54 2.68 14.65 3.43
N MET A 55 1.68 14.51 4.28
CA MET A 55 0.28 14.86 4.01
C MET A 55 0.06 16.36 3.81
N SER A 56 0.92 17.23 4.36
CA SER A 56 0.88 18.67 4.07
C SER A 56 1.28 19.00 2.63
N LYS A 57 1.90 18.05 1.94
CA LYS A 57 2.32 18.17 0.54
C LYS A 57 1.24 17.57 -0.36
N LYS A 58 0.92 18.25 -1.48
CA LYS A 58 -0.20 17.92 -2.36
C LYS A 58 -0.26 16.47 -2.88
N ARG A 59 0.90 15.80 -3.01
CA ARG A 59 1.00 14.50 -3.69
C ARG A 59 0.91 13.29 -2.78
N TYR A 60 1.05 13.45 -1.47
CA TYR A 60 0.95 12.36 -0.52
C TYR A 60 -0.38 12.42 0.22
N LYS A 61 -1.14 11.35 0.19
CA LYS A 61 -2.52 11.33 0.65
C LYS A 61 -2.80 10.15 1.56
N LEU A 62 -3.53 10.39 2.62
CA LEU A 62 -4.26 9.37 3.36
C LEU A 62 -5.63 9.18 2.69
N LEU A 63 -5.96 7.96 2.35
CA LEU A 63 -7.26 7.58 1.80
C LEU A 63 -7.97 6.67 2.78
N LEU A 64 -9.22 7.01 3.12
CA LEU A 64 -10.08 6.24 4.00
C LEU A 64 -11.10 5.46 3.18
N ALA A 65 -11.17 4.16 3.39
CA ALA A 65 -12.21 3.30 2.84
C ALA A 65 -13.41 3.30 3.81
N LYS A 66 -14.49 3.96 3.43
CA LYS A 66 -15.73 4.05 4.23
C LYS A 66 -16.81 3.14 3.65
N ASP A 67 -17.36 2.28 4.49
CA ASP A 67 -18.54 1.52 4.12
C ASP A 67 -19.79 2.40 4.35
N PRO A 68 -20.59 2.66 3.30
CA PRO A 68 -21.75 3.55 3.40
C PRO A 68 -22.94 2.95 4.16
N ILE A 69 -22.97 1.63 4.39
CA ILE A 69 -24.05 0.93 5.06
C ILE A 69 -23.87 0.95 6.56
N ILE A 70 -22.67 0.57 7.04
CA ILE A 70 -22.34 0.55 8.47
C ILE A 70 -21.78 1.88 8.96
N HIS A 71 -21.52 2.83 8.06
CA HIS A 71 -20.95 4.16 8.35
C HIS A 71 -19.58 4.14 9.06
N GLU A 72 -18.78 3.09 8.82
CA GLU A 72 -17.46 2.92 9.44
C GLU A 72 -16.32 3.04 8.43
N VAL A 73 -15.12 3.40 8.95
CA VAL A 73 -13.86 3.30 8.22
C VAL A 73 -13.37 1.85 8.33
N VAL A 74 -13.48 1.10 7.24
CA VAL A 74 -13.12 -0.33 7.19
C VAL A 74 -11.65 -0.58 6.82
N GLY A 75 -10.95 0.46 6.35
CA GLY A 75 -9.54 0.38 5.99
C GLY A 75 -8.99 1.72 5.53
N TYR A 76 -7.71 1.75 5.25
CA TYR A 76 -7.01 2.95 4.79
C TYR A 76 -5.87 2.61 3.84
N ALA A 77 -5.42 3.61 3.09
CA ALA A 77 -4.20 3.56 2.30
C ALA A 77 -3.45 4.90 2.37
N PHE A 78 -2.13 4.85 2.40
CA PHE A 78 -1.28 5.99 2.09
C PHE A 78 -0.74 5.84 0.69
N ILE A 79 -0.89 6.87 -0.12
CA ILE A 79 -0.45 6.87 -1.50
C ILE A 79 0.38 8.12 -1.80
N TYR A 80 1.31 7.95 -2.73
CA TYR A 80 2.00 9.07 -3.38
C TYR A 80 1.61 9.13 -4.86
N GLU A 81 1.23 10.32 -5.35
CA GLU A 81 0.82 10.55 -6.74
C GLU A 81 1.99 11.06 -7.57
N PHE A 82 2.38 10.32 -8.59
CA PHE A 82 3.34 10.80 -9.58
C PHE A 82 2.70 11.80 -10.54
N ASP A 83 3.42 12.88 -10.87
CA ASP A 83 2.95 13.82 -11.88
C ASP A 83 3.18 13.30 -13.29
N ARG A 84 4.46 13.02 -13.59
CA ARG A 84 4.89 12.66 -14.94
C ARG A 84 4.46 11.25 -15.32
N LEU A 85 4.66 10.30 -14.44
CA LEU A 85 4.33 8.90 -14.65
C LEU A 85 2.80 8.66 -14.68
N GLN A 86 1.99 9.60 -14.15
CA GLN A 86 0.54 9.45 -14.03
C GLN A 86 0.10 8.19 -13.28
N GLY A 87 0.92 7.71 -12.36
CA GLY A 87 0.69 6.55 -11.51
C GLY A 87 0.64 6.91 -10.03
N ILE A 88 0.57 5.89 -9.20
CA ILE A 88 0.70 6.02 -7.74
C ILE A 88 1.72 5.04 -7.19
N TRP A 89 2.32 5.42 -6.05
CA TRP A 89 3.04 4.53 -5.16
C TRP A 89 2.14 4.24 -3.98
N LEU A 90 1.84 2.98 -3.76
CA LEU A 90 1.09 2.51 -2.61
C LEU A 90 2.08 2.27 -1.47
N ASP A 91 2.21 3.27 -0.60
CA ASP A 91 3.13 3.26 0.52
C ASP A 91 2.62 2.30 1.63
N TYR A 92 1.33 2.43 1.97
CA TYR A 92 0.69 1.52 2.94
C TYR A 92 -0.76 1.25 2.56
N MET A 93 -1.24 0.05 2.88
CA MET A 93 -2.67 -0.30 2.77
C MET A 93 -3.03 -1.34 3.82
N ALA A 94 -4.04 -1.06 4.62
CA ALA A 94 -4.54 -1.99 5.61
C ALA A 94 -6.08 -1.98 5.69
N ILE A 95 -6.62 -3.13 6.07
CA ILE A 95 -8.03 -3.31 6.43
C ILE A 95 -8.09 -3.57 7.94
N ASP A 96 -9.01 -2.91 8.62
CA ASP A 96 -9.25 -3.09 10.03
C ASP A 96 -9.46 -4.58 10.36
N ASN A 97 -8.89 -5.03 11.47
CA ASN A 97 -8.85 -6.45 11.85
C ASN A 97 -10.23 -7.12 11.84
N GLN A 98 -11.27 -6.41 12.28
CA GLN A 98 -12.64 -6.91 12.33
C GLN A 98 -13.26 -7.14 10.94
N PHE A 99 -12.71 -6.51 9.90
CA PHE A 99 -13.19 -6.60 8.51
C PHE A 99 -12.27 -7.42 7.60
N ARG A 100 -11.17 -7.98 8.13
CA ARG A 100 -10.25 -8.82 7.33
C ARG A 100 -10.94 -10.11 6.87
N GLY A 101 -10.58 -10.57 5.67
CA GLY A 101 -11.14 -11.80 5.09
C GLY A 101 -12.51 -11.63 4.42
N THR A 102 -13.13 -10.46 4.50
CA THR A 102 -14.48 -10.18 3.95
C THR A 102 -14.47 -9.65 2.51
N GLY A 103 -13.29 -9.33 1.95
CA GLY A 103 -13.17 -8.80 0.58
C GLY A 103 -12.88 -7.29 0.48
N TYR A 104 -12.97 -6.53 1.57
CA TYR A 104 -12.71 -5.08 1.55
C TYR A 104 -11.32 -4.70 1.03
N GLY A 105 -10.29 -5.52 1.28
CA GLY A 105 -8.95 -5.25 0.73
C GLY A 105 -8.92 -5.25 -0.79
N ALA A 106 -9.58 -6.22 -1.42
CA ALA A 106 -9.68 -6.27 -2.87
C ALA A 106 -10.50 -5.11 -3.45
N LEU A 107 -11.57 -4.70 -2.74
CA LEU A 107 -12.36 -3.52 -3.12
C LEU A 107 -11.56 -2.23 -3.01
N LEU A 108 -10.85 -2.03 -1.89
CA LEU A 108 -10.00 -0.86 -1.70
C LEU A 108 -8.96 -0.78 -2.81
N PHE A 109 -8.22 -1.87 -3.07
CA PHE A 109 -7.25 -1.90 -4.16
C PHE A 109 -7.89 -1.61 -5.52
N LYS A 110 -9.05 -2.21 -5.82
CA LYS A 110 -9.79 -1.95 -7.06
C LYS A 110 -10.25 -0.49 -7.19
N LYS A 111 -10.53 0.21 -6.09
CA LYS A 111 -10.81 1.66 -6.13
C LYS A 111 -9.54 2.46 -6.42
N LEU A 112 -8.38 2.05 -5.87
CA LEU A 112 -7.09 2.67 -6.18
C LEU A 112 -6.73 2.52 -7.66
N THR A 113 -7.01 1.39 -8.30
CA THR A 113 -6.77 1.21 -9.75
C THR A 113 -7.61 2.15 -10.64
N LYS A 114 -8.62 2.80 -10.06
CA LYS A 114 -9.49 3.79 -10.71
C LYS A 114 -9.33 5.20 -10.13
N TRP A 115 -8.28 5.43 -9.35
CA TRP A 115 -8.08 6.69 -8.65
C TRP A 115 -7.95 7.90 -9.59
N ARG A 116 -7.31 7.70 -10.73
CA ARG A 116 -7.25 8.70 -11.81
C ARG A 116 -8.08 8.23 -13.00
N GLN A 117 -8.80 9.16 -13.64
CA GLN A 117 -9.73 8.81 -14.71
C GLN A 117 -9.06 8.66 -16.08
N ASN A 118 -7.97 9.40 -16.36
CA ASN A 118 -7.31 9.42 -17.66
C ASN A 118 -5.80 9.28 -17.51
N GLY A 119 -5.18 8.48 -18.41
CA GLY A 119 -3.73 8.34 -18.52
C GLY A 119 -3.07 7.63 -17.32
N PHE A 120 -3.84 6.88 -16.50
CA PHE A 120 -3.29 6.18 -15.36
C PHE A 120 -2.36 5.06 -15.80
N SER A 121 -1.10 5.11 -15.38
CA SER A 121 -0.08 4.10 -15.75
C SER A 121 -0.18 2.85 -14.91
N GLY A 122 -0.39 3.00 -13.60
CA GLY A 122 -0.44 1.87 -12.68
C GLY A 122 -0.07 2.20 -11.25
N ILE A 123 0.16 1.15 -10.46
CA ILE A 123 0.45 1.21 -9.03
C ILE A 123 1.75 0.48 -8.74
N PHE A 124 2.73 1.16 -8.14
CA PHE A 124 3.88 0.52 -7.50
C PHE A 124 3.52 0.09 -6.08
N ILE A 125 4.02 -1.07 -5.66
CA ILE A 125 3.68 -1.70 -4.38
C ILE A 125 4.92 -2.35 -3.80
N GLU A 126 5.29 -1.98 -2.60
CA GLU A 126 6.35 -2.63 -1.83
C GLU A 126 5.77 -3.81 -1.06
N VAL A 127 6.46 -4.95 -1.09
CA VAL A 127 6.04 -6.16 -0.40
C VAL A 127 7.26 -6.84 0.20
N GLU A 128 7.15 -7.23 1.46
CA GLU A 128 8.24 -7.91 2.19
C GLU A 128 8.64 -9.22 1.49
N ILE A 129 9.93 -9.52 1.50
CA ILE A 129 10.45 -10.82 1.13
C ILE A 129 10.08 -11.81 2.23
N PRO A 130 9.42 -12.95 1.91
CA PRO A 130 9.03 -13.92 2.92
C PRO A 130 10.23 -14.46 3.68
N GLU A 131 10.12 -14.53 5.00
CA GLU A 131 11.12 -15.16 5.86
C GLU A 131 11.42 -16.61 5.41
N GLU A 132 12.67 -17.05 5.57
CA GLU A 132 13.05 -18.44 5.27
C GLU A 132 12.41 -19.41 6.25
N LYS A 133 12.34 -19.02 7.53
CA LYS A 133 11.75 -19.85 8.59
C LYS A 133 10.23 -19.89 8.48
N GLU A 134 9.69 -21.10 8.49
CA GLU A 134 8.24 -21.29 8.51
C GLU A 134 7.63 -20.74 9.81
N GLY A 135 6.45 -20.14 9.68
CA GLY A 135 5.71 -19.56 10.80
C GLY A 135 4.67 -18.56 10.35
N PHE A 136 3.98 -17.98 11.32
CA PHE A 136 2.87 -17.05 11.11
C PHE A 136 3.27 -15.80 10.29
N THR A 137 4.46 -15.25 10.53
CA THR A 137 4.99 -14.10 9.79
C THR A 137 5.13 -14.42 8.30
N ARG A 138 5.83 -15.52 7.99
CA ARG A 138 6.02 -15.99 6.61
C ARG A 138 4.70 -16.26 5.90
N GLU A 139 3.74 -16.86 6.57
CA GLU A 139 2.40 -17.13 6.01
C GLU A 139 1.67 -15.83 5.67
N ASN A 140 1.76 -14.80 6.52
CA ASN A 140 1.18 -13.48 6.27
C ASN A 140 1.84 -12.78 5.07
N GLN A 141 3.17 -12.83 4.97
CA GLN A 141 3.94 -12.28 3.85
C GLN A 141 3.56 -12.97 2.53
N LEU A 142 3.51 -14.31 2.51
CA LEU A 142 3.05 -15.08 1.35
C LEU A 142 1.59 -14.78 0.98
N ARG A 143 0.71 -14.57 1.98
CA ARG A 143 -0.67 -14.18 1.74
C ARG A 143 -0.77 -12.81 1.08
N ARG A 144 0.08 -11.85 1.48
CA ARG A 144 0.16 -10.51 0.89
C ARG A 144 0.63 -10.57 -0.57
N ILE A 145 1.68 -11.35 -0.85
CA ILE A 145 2.16 -11.60 -2.22
C ILE A 145 1.02 -12.14 -3.09
N ARG A 146 0.38 -13.25 -2.67
CA ARG A 146 -0.73 -13.86 -3.41
C ARG A 146 -1.91 -12.91 -3.59
N PHE A 147 -2.13 -12.01 -2.64
CA PHE A 147 -3.19 -11.01 -2.75
C PHE A 147 -2.95 -10.06 -3.92
N TYR A 148 -1.75 -9.45 -4.03
CA TYR A 148 -1.43 -8.52 -5.11
C TYR A 148 -1.31 -9.23 -6.46
N GLU A 149 -0.70 -10.40 -6.52
CA GLU A 149 -0.59 -11.19 -7.76
C GLU A 149 -1.97 -11.58 -8.31
N ARG A 150 -2.89 -12.03 -7.45
CA ARG A 150 -4.26 -12.33 -7.85
C ARG A 150 -5.02 -11.11 -8.39
N LEU A 151 -4.66 -9.91 -7.96
CA LEU A 151 -5.23 -8.66 -8.44
C LEU A 151 -4.54 -8.13 -9.71
N GLY A 152 -3.54 -8.84 -10.22
CA GLY A 152 -2.85 -8.54 -11.48
C GLY A 152 -1.54 -7.78 -11.34
N ALA A 153 -1.04 -7.55 -10.12
CA ALA A 153 0.29 -6.97 -9.93
C ALA A 153 1.38 -7.99 -10.30
N LYS A 154 2.47 -7.51 -10.89
CA LYS A 154 3.62 -8.30 -11.33
C LYS A 154 4.87 -7.84 -10.59
N ARG A 155 5.66 -8.81 -10.10
CA ARG A 155 6.94 -8.50 -9.48
C ARG A 155 7.91 -7.97 -10.53
N LEU A 156 8.56 -6.85 -10.25
CA LEU A 156 9.63 -6.31 -11.06
C LEU A 156 10.94 -7.07 -10.76
N PRO A 157 11.73 -7.42 -11.78
CA PRO A 157 12.98 -8.17 -11.62
C PRO A 157 14.14 -7.25 -11.21
N ILE A 158 13.99 -6.55 -10.09
CA ILE A 158 14.95 -5.59 -9.59
C ILE A 158 15.26 -5.86 -8.10
N PRO A 159 16.50 -5.67 -7.63
CA PRO A 159 16.90 -5.88 -6.24
C PRO A 159 16.52 -4.68 -5.36
N TYR A 160 15.22 -4.41 -5.24
CA TYR A 160 14.71 -3.25 -4.52
C TYR A 160 15.00 -3.34 -3.02
N GLN A 161 15.31 -2.21 -2.40
CA GLN A 161 15.46 -2.06 -0.96
C GLN A 161 14.70 -0.81 -0.48
N LEU A 162 13.88 -0.99 0.55
CA LEU A 162 13.27 0.12 1.29
C LEU A 162 14.37 0.82 2.11
N PRO A 163 14.59 2.14 1.98
CA PRO A 163 15.56 2.83 2.82
C PRO A 163 15.05 2.93 4.27
N THR A 164 15.91 2.54 5.21
CA THR A 164 15.66 2.63 6.65
C THR A 164 16.72 3.50 7.32
N ASN A 165 16.58 3.79 8.61
CA ASN A 165 17.57 4.58 9.36
C ASN A 165 18.94 3.92 9.46
N ASP A 166 18.98 2.58 9.41
CA ASP A 166 20.22 1.80 9.59
C ASP A 166 20.84 1.36 8.26
N SER A 167 19.98 1.04 7.26
CA SER A 167 20.43 0.49 5.98
C SER A 167 19.28 0.43 4.96
N GLY A 168 19.43 -0.40 3.91
CA GLY A 168 18.34 -0.81 3.03
C GLY A 168 17.71 -2.12 3.50
N LEU A 169 16.40 -2.16 3.65
CA LEU A 169 15.63 -3.38 3.90
C LEU A 169 15.25 -4.03 2.55
N PRO A 170 15.75 -5.24 2.22
CA PRO A 170 15.39 -5.90 0.97
C PRO A 170 13.88 -6.16 0.88
N MET A 171 13.27 -5.74 -0.22
CA MET A 171 11.84 -5.95 -0.48
C MET A 171 11.62 -6.33 -1.95
N TYR A 172 10.46 -6.90 -2.24
CA TYR A 172 9.97 -7.02 -3.60
C TYR A 172 9.26 -5.73 -4.00
N LEU A 173 9.55 -5.23 -5.20
CA LEU A 173 8.76 -4.18 -5.83
C LEU A 173 7.84 -4.81 -6.87
N TYR A 174 6.55 -4.59 -6.71
CA TYR A 174 5.51 -4.98 -7.64
C TYR A 174 5.02 -3.77 -8.43
N PHE A 175 4.54 -4.03 -9.63
CA PHE A 175 3.81 -3.05 -10.42
C PHE A 175 2.48 -3.65 -10.89
N TRP A 176 1.39 -2.97 -10.60
CA TRP A 176 0.10 -3.25 -11.19
C TRP A 176 -0.09 -2.31 -12.39
N PRO A 177 -0.03 -2.82 -13.64
CA PRO A 177 -0.20 -1.99 -14.83
C PRO A 177 -1.67 -1.67 -15.03
N SER A 178 -1.96 -0.46 -15.51
CA SER A 178 -3.29 -0.18 -16.05
C SER A 178 -3.51 -0.96 -17.35
N PRO A 179 -4.77 -1.17 -17.79
CA PRO A 179 -5.07 -1.95 -18.99
C PRO A 179 -4.38 -1.45 -20.26
N ASP A 180 -4.04 -0.16 -20.32
CA ASP A 180 -3.42 0.48 -21.49
C ASP A 180 -1.88 0.42 -21.46
N VAL A 181 -1.28 -0.17 -20.41
CA VAL A 181 0.17 -0.26 -20.21
C VAL A 181 0.62 -1.72 -20.21
N GLU A 182 1.30 -2.16 -21.27
CA GLU A 182 1.84 -3.52 -21.37
C GLU A 182 3.10 -3.71 -20.53
N LEU A 183 4.04 -2.77 -20.64
CA LEU A 183 5.34 -2.81 -19.97
C LEU A 183 5.77 -1.40 -19.59
N LEU A 184 6.26 -1.25 -18.35
CA LEU A 184 6.86 0.01 -17.92
C LEU A 184 8.36 0.02 -18.31
N PRO A 185 8.83 1.04 -19.06
CA PRO A 185 10.26 1.20 -19.37
C PRO A 185 11.13 1.24 -18.11
N LYS A 186 12.34 0.67 -18.18
CA LYS A 186 13.28 0.64 -17.04
C LYS A 186 13.57 2.04 -16.50
N GLU A 187 13.72 3.00 -17.38
CA GLU A 187 13.99 4.41 -17.06
C GLU A 187 12.86 5.03 -16.22
N LEU A 188 11.60 4.72 -16.52
CA LEU A 188 10.47 5.19 -15.74
C LEU A 188 10.38 4.51 -14.38
N ILE A 189 10.77 3.24 -14.26
CA ILE A 189 10.87 2.56 -12.97
C ILE A 189 11.95 3.23 -12.11
N GLN A 190 13.12 3.50 -12.69
CA GLN A 190 14.22 4.18 -12.00
C GLN A 190 13.84 5.61 -11.58
N GLU A 191 13.16 6.36 -12.45
CA GLU A 191 12.64 7.69 -12.15
C GLU A 191 11.65 7.63 -10.98
N ALA A 192 10.71 6.68 -11.01
CA ALA A 192 9.72 6.50 -9.93
C ALA A 192 10.38 6.20 -8.58
N ILE A 193 11.35 5.29 -8.54
CA ILE A 193 12.09 4.95 -7.31
C ILE A 193 12.85 6.18 -6.79
N SER A 194 13.56 6.90 -7.67
CA SER A 194 14.31 8.11 -7.30
C SER A 194 13.40 9.19 -6.73
N GLU A 195 12.24 9.40 -7.35
CA GLU A 195 11.25 10.39 -6.90
C GLU A 195 10.68 10.00 -5.52
N VAL A 196 10.37 8.73 -5.29
CA VAL A 196 9.88 8.21 -4.01
C VAL A 196 10.94 8.35 -2.91
N PHE A 197 12.19 8.00 -3.19
CA PHE A 197 13.30 8.17 -2.23
C PHE A 197 13.48 9.64 -1.84
N ALA A 198 13.42 10.55 -2.80
CA ALA A 198 13.56 11.98 -2.52
C ALA A 198 12.37 12.56 -1.75
N TYR A 199 11.15 12.04 -1.98
CA TYR A 199 9.93 12.62 -1.46
C TYR A 199 9.41 11.92 -0.21
N ILE A 200 9.15 10.61 -0.29
CA ILE A 200 8.55 9.80 0.80
C ILE A 200 9.59 9.52 1.89
N HIS A 201 10.83 9.22 1.50
CA HIS A 201 11.91 8.89 2.43
C HIS A 201 12.85 10.08 2.70
N SER A 202 12.31 11.30 2.61
CA SER A 202 13.10 12.53 2.79
C SER A 202 13.70 12.69 4.20
N ASP A 203 13.18 11.97 5.19
CA ASP A 203 13.66 11.90 6.56
C ASP A 203 14.83 10.91 6.75
N ILE A 204 15.06 9.99 5.81
CA ILE A 204 16.11 8.98 5.89
C ILE A 204 17.44 9.55 5.36
N LYS A 205 18.44 9.62 6.21
CA LYS A 205 19.76 10.22 5.86
C LYS A 205 20.54 9.43 4.80
N HIS A 206 20.48 8.11 4.86
CA HIS A 206 21.27 7.21 3.99
C HIS A 206 20.49 6.71 2.76
N LYS A 207 19.33 7.29 2.45
CA LYS A 207 18.53 6.89 1.31
C LYS A 207 19.27 6.93 -0.03
N ASP A 208 20.17 7.93 -0.19
CA ASP A 208 20.93 8.09 -1.43
C ASP A 208 22.00 7.00 -1.60
N ASP A 209 22.59 6.49 -0.50
CA ASP A 209 23.50 5.36 -0.53
C ASP A 209 22.77 4.06 -0.96
N VAL A 210 21.56 3.84 -0.41
CA VAL A 210 20.70 2.72 -0.81
C VAL A 210 20.32 2.82 -2.28
N LEU A 211 19.96 4.02 -2.76
CA LEU A 211 19.61 4.28 -4.15
C LEU A 211 20.80 4.03 -5.10
N MET A 212 22.00 4.47 -4.73
CA MET A 212 23.22 4.26 -5.52
C MET A 212 23.59 2.78 -5.59
N GLY A 213 23.49 2.03 -4.49
CA GLY A 213 23.68 0.58 -4.47
C GLY A 213 22.75 -0.15 -5.46
N PHE A 214 21.54 0.33 -5.60
CA PHE A 214 20.55 -0.17 -6.51
C PHE A 214 20.91 0.04 -8.00
N TYR A 215 21.46 1.20 -8.36
CA TYR A 215 21.87 1.49 -9.74
C TYR A 215 23.14 0.75 -10.14
N THR A 216 24.09 0.54 -9.23
CA THR A 216 25.34 -0.16 -9.53
C THR A 216 25.16 -1.66 -9.76
N LEU A 217 24.13 -2.28 -9.21
CA LEU A 217 23.82 -3.70 -9.40
C LEU A 217 23.09 -4.02 -10.72
N ASN A 218 22.69 -3.00 -11.48
CA ASN A 218 21.86 -3.12 -12.69
C ASN A 218 22.60 -2.73 -13.99
N VAL A 219 23.94 -2.72 -13.96
CA VAL A 219 24.77 -2.50 -15.17
C VAL A 219 25.00 -3.81 -15.90
#